data_9742f84ef4a16baac154b2f60e060bbc
#
_entry.id   9742f84ef4a16baac154b2f60e060bbc
#
_cell.length_a   1.000
_cell.length_b   1.000
_cell.length_c   1.000
_cell.angle_alpha   90.00
_cell.angle_beta   90.00
_cell.angle_gamma   90.00
#
_symmetry.space_group_name_H-M   'P 1'
#
loop_
_entity.id
_entity.type
_entity.pdbx_description
1 polymer ?
#
loop_
_entity_poly.entity_id
_entity_poly.type
_entity_poly.pdbx_seq_one_letter_code
_entity_poly.pdbx_strand_id
1 'polypeptide(L)'
;MNILLIGGNGFVGQALIKEFKKDKVDVSYLSRTQNHSISIDDATWIQGDIFNLDNIMIKESYDITIHLIGTIKNKNLYSKLNTESVAQTIKLCQKHNINKLVYFSANGGFKRYLESKVAGEKLVVDSKLDYLIVRPGLIYGKDRLTSYFNILPIKFFSKLGITFFKNVYPLPVEKVAESVVKNILRNTDSTIIEIKDMK
;
A
#
# COMPACT_ATOMS: atom_id res chain seq x y z
N MET A 1 -5.09 -17.79 6.09
CA MET A 1 -5.28 -16.57 5.25
C MET A 1 -3.94 -16.22 4.66
N ASN A 2 -3.88 -16.15 3.34
CA ASN A 2 -2.65 -15.91 2.59
C ASN A 2 -2.71 -14.52 1.92
N ILE A 3 -1.70 -13.70 2.15
CA ILE A 3 -1.62 -12.32 1.67
C ILE A 3 -0.52 -12.19 0.61
N LEU A 4 -0.83 -11.54 -0.52
CA LEU A 4 0.14 -11.20 -1.55
C LEU A 4 0.41 -9.68 -1.55
N LEU A 5 1.65 -9.27 -1.26
CA LEU A 5 2.07 -7.87 -1.32
C LEU A 5 2.73 -7.55 -2.68
N ILE A 6 2.15 -6.68 -3.47
CA ILE A 6 2.77 -6.19 -4.72
C ILE A 6 3.66 -5.01 -4.39
N GLY A 7 4.98 -5.20 -4.47
CA GLY A 7 5.97 -4.21 -4.01
C GLY A 7 6.26 -4.28 -2.51
N GLY A 8 6.09 -5.44 -1.89
CA GLY A 8 6.24 -5.63 -0.44
C GLY A 8 7.66 -5.46 0.10
N ASN A 9 8.69 -5.41 -0.75
CA ASN A 9 10.06 -5.09 -0.35
C ASN A 9 10.28 -3.61 0.02
N GLY A 10 9.28 -2.75 -0.19
CA GLY A 10 9.34 -1.33 0.15
C GLY A 10 9.07 -1.05 1.63
N PHE A 11 9.23 0.23 2.02
CA PHE A 11 9.10 0.72 3.39
C PHE A 11 7.77 0.32 4.08
N VAL A 12 6.63 0.53 3.42
CA VAL A 12 5.31 0.16 3.97
C VAL A 12 5.13 -1.36 3.97
N GLY A 13 5.62 -2.04 2.93
CA GLY A 13 5.52 -3.50 2.81
C GLY A 13 6.21 -4.22 3.95
N GLN A 14 7.42 -3.79 4.31
CA GLN A 14 8.14 -4.36 5.46
C GLN A 14 7.40 -4.17 6.79
N ALA A 15 6.76 -3.02 6.98
CA ALA A 15 5.96 -2.78 8.18
C ALA A 15 4.72 -3.69 8.22
N LEU A 16 4.05 -3.89 7.08
CA LEU A 16 2.92 -4.82 6.97
C LEU A 16 3.33 -6.26 7.24
N ILE A 17 4.47 -6.73 6.68
CA ILE A 17 5.00 -8.08 6.92
C ILE A 17 5.20 -8.30 8.43
N LYS A 18 5.85 -7.34 9.10
CA LYS A 18 6.07 -7.43 10.57
C LYS A 18 4.76 -7.44 11.35
N GLU A 19 3.76 -6.70 10.90
CA GLU A 19 2.46 -6.65 11.57
C GLU A 19 1.68 -7.95 11.38
N PHE A 20 1.57 -8.46 10.15
CA PHE A 20 0.91 -9.74 9.85
C PHE A 20 1.54 -10.92 10.59
N LYS A 21 2.87 -10.91 10.79
CA LYS A 21 3.56 -11.96 11.55
C LYS A 21 3.05 -12.09 12.99
N LYS A 22 2.63 -11.00 13.65
CA LYS A 22 2.06 -11.03 14.99
C LYS A 22 0.80 -11.89 15.07
N ASP A 23 0.01 -11.88 13.99
CA ASP A 23 -1.24 -12.62 13.88
C ASP A 23 -1.08 -13.97 13.15
N LYS A 24 0.17 -14.40 12.90
CA LYS A 24 0.52 -15.67 12.22
C LYS A 24 -0.15 -15.81 10.84
N VAL A 25 -0.23 -14.71 10.11
CA VAL A 25 -0.74 -14.68 8.73
C VAL A 25 0.38 -14.95 7.76
N ASP A 26 0.14 -15.83 6.78
CA ASP A 26 1.11 -16.14 5.73
C ASP A 26 1.19 -15.01 4.71
N VAL A 27 2.40 -14.52 4.47
CA VAL A 27 2.66 -13.40 3.57
C VAL A 27 3.65 -13.80 2.49
N SER A 28 3.30 -13.50 1.23
CA SER A 28 4.25 -13.48 0.13
C SER A 28 4.37 -12.07 -0.42
N TYR A 29 5.54 -11.72 -0.97
CA TYR A 29 5.72 -10.43 -1.62
C TYR A 29 6.32 -10.55 -3.00
N LEU A 30 5.71 -9.88 -3.97
CA LEU A 30 6.18 -9.80 -5.34
C LEU A 30 7.03 -8.55 -5.51
N SER A 31 8.24 -8.75 -6.02
CA SER A 31 9.16 -7.66 -6.37
C SER A 31 10.22 -8.12 -7.38
N ARG A 32 10.82 -7.15 -8.08
CA ARG A 32 11.89 -7.43 -9.06
C ARG A 32 13.18 -7.90 -8.42
N THR A 33 13.45 -7.47 -7.19
CA THR A 33 14.64 -7.81 -6.43
C THR A 33 14.26 -8.25 -5.03
N GLN A 34 14.96 -9.28 -4.52
CA GLN A 34 14.76 -9.73 -3.14
C GLN A 34 15.26 -8.67 -2.15
N ASN A 35 14.54 -8.53 -1.05
CA ASN A 35 15.01 -7.74 0.09
C ASN A 35 15.58 -8.68 1.16
N HIS A 36 16.90 -8.75 1.26
CA HIS A 36 17.61 -9.64 2.19
C HIS A 36 17.42 -9.26 3.67
N SER A 37 16.82 -8.11 3.98
CA SER A 37 16.43 -7.75 5.36
C SER A 37 15.10 -8.38 5.80
N ILE A 38 14.35 -8.98 4.88
CA ILE A 38 13.14 -9.74 5.17
C ILE A 38 13.53 -11.21 5.30
N SER A 39 13.35 -11.80 6.49
CA SER A 39 13.59 -13.22 6.69
C SER A 39 12.60 -14.06 5.88
N ILE A 40 13.03 -15.22 5.42
CA ILE A 40 12.15 -16.20 4.77
C ILE A 40 11.05 -16.70 5.73
N ASP A 41 11.31 -16.68 7.03
CA ASP A 41 10.33 -17.02 8.06
C ASP A 41 9.28 -15.90 8.26
N ASP A 42 9.52 -14.72 7.71
CA ASP A 42 8.61 -13.58 7.81
C ASP A 42 7.73 -13.42 6.57
N ALA A 43 8.28 -13.70 5.39
CA ALA A 43 7.52 -13.65 4.14
C ALA A 43 8.26 -14.35 2.98
N THR A 44 7.51 -15.01 2.12
CA THR A 44 8.02 -15.66 0.91
C THR A 44 8.21 -14.66 -0.21
N TRP A 45 9.40 -14.61 -0.82
CA TRP A 45 9.65 -13.77 -1.98
C TRP A 45 9.24 -14.43 -3.28
N ILE A 46 8.51 -13.68 -4.10
CA ILE A 46 8.17 -14.04 -5.49
C ILE A 46 8.89 -13.06 -6.42
N GLN A 47 9.78 -13.57 -7.25
CA GLN A 47 10.43 -12.73 -8.25
C GLN A 47 9.47 -12.41 -9.39
N GLY A 48 9.33 -11.12 -9.72
CA GLY A 48 8.52 -10.71 -10.86
C GLY A 48 8.38 -9.20 -11.00
N ASP A 49 7.92 -8.78 -12.18
CA ASP A 49 7.52 -7.41 -12.47
C ASP A 49 6.03 -7.40 -12.77
N ILE A 50 5.27 -6.57 -12.06
CA ILE A 50 3.81 -6.45 -12.25
C ILE A 50 3.43 -6.06 -13.69
N PHE A 51 4.34 -5.47 -14.45
CA PHE A 51 4.13 -5.15 -15.86
C PHE A 51 4.41 -6.32 -16.81
N ASN A 52 4.81 -7.48 -16.28
CA ASN A 52 5.07 -8.70 -17.04
C ASN A 52 4.44 -9.91 -16.34
N LEU A 53 3.12 -10.00 -16.36
CA LEU A 53 2.34 -10.99 -15.62
C LEU A 53 2.61 -12.43 -16.04
N ASP A 54 3.02 -12.67 -17.29
CA ASP A 54 3.26 -14.01 -17.83
C ASP A 54 4.51 -14.67 -17.24
N ASN A 55 5.43 -13.83 -16.75
CA ASN A 55 6.67 -14.29 -16.13
C ASN A 55 6.56 -14.40 -14.59
N ILE A 56 5.37 -14.19 -14.01
CA ILE A 56 5.16 -14.31 -12.57
C ILE A 56 4.63 -15.70 -12.27
N MET A 57 5.41 -16.49 -11.52
CA MET A 57 5.02 -17.82 -11.07
C MET A 57 4.38 -17.73 -9.68
N ILE A 58 3.07 -17.70 -9.62
CA ILE A 58 2.28 -17.82 -8.40
C ILE A 58 1.90 -19.28 -8.21
N LYS A 59 2.41 -19.90 -7.15
CA LYS A 59 2.18 -21.32 -6.83
C LYS A 59 1.09 -21.53 -5.79
N GLU A 60 0.82 -20.53 -4.99
CA GLU A 60 -0.12 -20.57 -3.88
C GLU A 60 -1.40 -19.80 -4.22
N SER A 61 -2.50 -20.13 -3.55
CA SER A 61 -3.71 -19.33 -3.57
C SER A 61 -3.62 -18.21 -2.53
N TYR A 62 -4.10 -17.03 -2.88
CA TYR A 62 -4.14 -15.87 -2.00
C TYR A 62 -5.56 -15.40 -1.78
N ASP A 63 -5.87 -15.00 -0.56
CA ASP A 63 -7.17 -14.43 -0.20
C ASP A 63 -7.25 -12.95 -0.54
N ILE A 64 -6.13 -12.24 -0.37
CA ILE A 64 -6.05 -10.78 -0.48
C ILE A 64 -4.74 -10.38 -1.17
N THR A 65 -4.83 -9.40 -2.07
CA THR A 65 -3.67 -8.70 -2.63
C THR A 65 -3.57 -7.29 -2.05
N ILE A 66 -2.38 -6.86 -1.67
CA ILE A 66 -2.10 -5.48 -1.22
C ILE A 66 -1.17 -4.81 -2.22
N HIS A 67 -1.66 -3.75 -2.88
CA HIS A 67 -0.90 -2.98 -3.87
C HIS A 67 -0.14 -1.82 -3.22
N LEU A 68 1.20 -1.89 -3.26
CA LEU A 68 2.10 -0.92 -2.62
C LEU A 68 2.99 -0.17 -3.62
N ILE A 69 2.90 -0.49 -4.91
CA ILE A 69 3.68 0.21 -5.93
C ILE A 69 3.16 1.64 -6.08
N GLY A 70 4.09 2.59 -6.16
CA GLY A 70 3.77 3.99 -6.40
C GLY A 70 4.98 4.89 -6.23
N THR A 71 4.85 6.13 -6.70
CA THR A 71 5.89 7.16 -6.55
C THR A 71 5.27 8.53 -6.32
N ILE A 72 5.92 9.34 -5.46
CA ILE A 72 5.64 10.77 -5.32
C ILE A 72 6.81 11.62 -5.86
N LYS A 73 8.00 11.00 -6.04
CA LYS A 73 9.23 11.71 -6.39
C LYS A 73 9.38 11.95 -7.88
N ASN A 74 8.98 10.98 -8.72
CA ASN A 74 9.17 11.05 -10.17
C ASN A 74 7.84 11.32 -10.89
N LYS A 75 7.62 12.57 -11.28
CA LYS A 75 6.40 13.03 -11.94
C LYS A 75 6.13 12.32 -13.29
N ASN A 76 7.19 11.96 -14.01
CA ASN A 76 7.08 11.28 -15.31
C ASN A 76 6.58 9.83 -15.19
N LEU A 77 6.66 9.26 -14.00
CA LEU A 77 6.24 7.89 -13.71
C LEU A 77 4.89 7.81 -12.97
N TYR A 78 4.18 8.92 -12.78
CA TYR A 78 2.91 8.92 -12.06
C TYR A 78 1.86 8.02 -12.73
N SER A 79 1.63 8.18 -14.06
CA SER A 79 0.70 7.31 -14.77
C SER A 79 1.09 5.85 -14.63
N LYS A 80 2.35 5.52 -14.95
CA LYS A 80 2.84 4.14 -14.94
C LYS A 80 2.77 3.51 -13.54
N LEU A 81 3.35 4.18 -12.52
CA LEU A 81 3.51 3.56 -11.19
C LEU A 81 2.33 3.76 -10.24
N ASN A 82 1.50 4.79 -10.44
CA ASN A 82 0.37 5.06 -9.53
C ASN A 82 -0.99 4.64 -10.12
N THR A 83 -1.07 4.41 -11.45
CA THR A 83 -2.32 4.07 -12.12
C THR A 83 -2.22 2.76 -12.90
N GLU A 84 -1.31 2.65 -13.88
CA GLU A 84 -1.19 1.46 -14.74
C GLU A 84 -0.79 0.21 -13.94
N SER A 85 0.09 0.35 -12.94
CA SER A 85 0.45 -0.76 -12.06
C SER A 85 -0.76 -1.31 -11.28
N VAL A 86 -1.72 -0.47 -10.93
CA VAL A 86 -2.99 -0.89 -10.30
C VAL A 86 -3.81 -1.74 -11.27
N ALA A 87 -3.94 -1.31 -12.52
CA ALA A 87 -4.62 -2.10 -13.55
C ALA A 87 -3.98 -3.49 -13.75
N GLN A 88 -2.64 -3.56 -13.72
CA GLN A 88 -1.95 -4.85 -13.80
C GLN A 88 -2.19 -5.71 -12.55
N THR A 89 -2.24 -5.12 -11.37
CA THR A 89 -2.57 -5.84 -10.14
C THR A 89 -4.00 -6.38 -10.17
N ILE A 90 -4.97 -5.62 -10.69
CA ILE A 90 -6.35 -6.10 -10.86
C ILE A 90 -6.39 -7.31 -11.82
N LYS A 91 -5.67 -7.24 -12.95
CA LYS A 91 -5.56 -8.39 -13.88
C LYS A 91 -4.94 -9.62 -13.19
N LEU A 92 -3.91 -9.42 -12.36
CA LEU A 92 -3.31 -10.50 -11.59
C LEU A 92 -4.33 -11.12 -10.62
N CYS A 93 -5.09 -10.29 -9.89
CA CYS A 93 -6.15 -10.78 -9.01
C CYS A 93 -7.18 -11.59 -9.76
N GLN A 94 -7.67 -11.12 -10.91
CA GLN A 94 -8.63 -11.82 -11.75
C GLN A 94 -8.07 -13.15 -12.28
N LYS A 95 -6.81 -13.16 -12.77
CA LYS A 95 -6.12 -14.36 -13.27
C LYS A 95 -5.99 -15.46 -12.21
N HIS A 96 -5.84 -15.09 -10.94
CA HIS A 96 -5.60 -16.02 -9.82
C HIS A 96 -6.80 -16.13 -8.86
N ASN A 97 -7.98 -15.65 -9.24
CA ASN A 97 -9.21 -15.69 -8.45
C ASN A 97 -9.06 -15.08 -7.04
N ILE A 98 -8.30 -13.98 -6.92
CA ILE A 98 -8.15 -13.24 -5.68
C ILE A 98 -9.26 -12.19 -5.62
N ASN A 99 -10.15 -12.29 -4.64
CA ASN A 99 -11.38 -11.51 -4.62
C ASN A 99 -11.26 -10.16 -3.90
N LYS A 100 -10.19 -9.92 -3.13
CA LYS A 100 -10.01 -8.67 -2.37
C LYS A 100 -8.71 -7.96 -2.69
N LEU A 101 -8.80 -6.65 -2.94
CA LEU A 101 -7.66 -5.77 -3.23
C LEU A 101 -7.56 -4.63 -2.22
N VAL A 102 -6.43 -4.54 -1.53
CA VAL A 102 -6.07 -3.39 -0.69
C VAL A 102 -5.19 -2.44 -1.50
N TYR A 103 -5.61 -1.20 -1.65
CA TYR A 103 -4.90 -0.18 -2.42
C TYR A 103 -4.42 0.97 -1.55
N PHE A 104 -3.12 1.24 -1.57
CA PHE A 104 -2.54 2.40 -0.91
C PHE A 104 -2.62 3.63 -1.82
N SER A 105 -3.61 4.46 -1.55
CA SER A 105 -3.81 5.77 -2.18
C SER A 105 -3.11 6.89 -1.39
N ALA A 106 -3.65 8.11 -1.40
CA ALA A 106 -3.14 9.24 -0.66
C ALA A 106 -4.26 10.21 -0.30
N ASN A 107 -4.19 10.81 0.89
CA ASN A 107 -5.15 11.84 1.31
C ASN A 107 -4.70 13.25 0.92
N GLY A 108 -3.40 13.48 0.70
CA GLY A 108 -2.84 14.78 0.35
C GLY A 108 -1.55 14.67 -0.44
N GLY A 109 -1.14 15.81 -1.03
CA GLY A 109 0.08 15.90 -1.84
C GLY A 109 -0.07 16.88 -3.02
N PHE A 110 0.84 16.80 -3.97
CA PHE A 110 0.80 17.62 -5.18
C PHE A 110 -0.35 17.21 -6.10
N LYS A 111 -0.99 18.16 -6.78
CA LYS A 111 -2.18 17.97 -7.62
C LYS A 111 -2.04 16.76 -8.57
N ARG A 112 -1.02 16.73 -9.42
CA ARG A 112 -0.79 15.63 -10.39
C ARG A 112 -0.56 14.27 -9.71
N TYR A 113 0.05 14.25 -8.54
CA TYR A 113 0.22 13.02 -7.75
C TYR A 113 -1.13 12.51 -7.27
N LEU A 114 -1.96 13.39 -6.68
CA LEU A 114 -3.29 13.03 -6.22
C LEU A 114 -4.18 12.57 -7.38
N GLU A 115 -4.16 13.26 -8.52
CA GLU A 115 -4.89 12.85 -9.72
C GLU A 115 -4.53 11.42 -10.15
N SER A 116 -3.24 11.06 -10.12
CA SER A 116 -2.80 9.70 -10.46
C SER A 116 -3.23 8.66 -9.44
N LYS A 117 -3.31 9.02 -8.16
CA LYS A 117 -3.80 8.13 -7.10
C LYS A 117 -5.32 7.93 -7.19
N VAL A 118 -6.08 9.01 -7.40
CA VAL A 118 -7.54 8.95 -7.62
C VAL A 118 -7.89 8.13 -8.86
N ALA A 119 -7.12 8.25 -9.95
CA ALA A 119 -7.29 7.39 -11.12
C ALA A 119 -7.10 5.90 -10.78
N GLY A 120 -6.12 5.57 -9.92
CA GLY A 120 -5.95 4.21 -9.38
C GLY A 120 -7.12 3.75 -8.52
N GLU A 121 -7.65 4.61 -7.64
CA GLU A 121 -8.84 4.30 -6.84
C GLU A 121 -10.04 3.96 -7.72
N LYS A 122 -10.25 4.75 -8.78
CA LYS A 122 -11.34 4.49 -9.73
C LYS A 122 -11.23 3.12 -10.36
N LEU A 123 -10.03 2.70 -10.79
CA LEU A 123 -9.80 1.35 -11.31
C LEU A 123 -10.15 0.27 -10.30
N VAL A 124 -9.80 0.47 -9.02
CA VAL A 124 -10.12 -0.48 -7.93
C VAL A 124 -11.62 -0.59 -7.74
N VAL A 125 -12.34 0.53 -7.63
CA VAL A 125 -13.80 0.55 -7.46
C VAL A 125 -14.52 -0.08 -8.66
N ASP A 126 -14.07 0.21 -9.88
CA ASP A 126 -14.67 -0.31 -11.11
C ASP A 126 -14.33 -1.80 -11.36
N SER A 127 -13.37 -2.38 -10.63
CA SER A 127 -12.87 -3.76 -10.84
C SER A 127 -13.82 -4.87 -10.40
N LYS A 128 -14.84 -4.55 -9.61
CA LYS A 128 -15.77 -5.48 -8.94
C LYS A 128 -15.10 -6.40 -7.91
N LEU A 129 -13.86 -6.16 -7.54
CA LEU A 129 -13.23 -6.82 -6.40
C LEU A 129 -13.71 -6.16 -5.10
N ASP A 130 -13.77 -6.92 -4.02
CA ASP A 130 -13.83 -6.30 -2.69
C ASP A 130 -12.59 -5.47 -2.47
N TYR A 131 -12.72 -4.33 -1.80
CA TYR A 131 -11.57 -3.44 -1.66
C TYR A 131 -11.46 -2.81 -0.28
N LEU A 132 -10.21 -2.48 0.07
CA LEU A 132 -9.85 -1.54 1.12
C LEU A 132 -8.95 -0.46 0.52
N ILE A 133 -9.46 0.77 0.39
CA ILE A 133 -8.65 1.91 -0.04
C ILE A 133 -8.10 2.60 1.19
N VAL A 134 -6.77 2.68 1.27
CA VAL A 134 -6.04 3.30 2.38
C VAL A 134 -5.53 4.66 1.92
N ARG A 135 -6.01 5.76 2.55
CA ARG A 135 -5.61 7.14 2.25
C ARG A 135 -4.77 7.74 3.38
N PRO A 136 -3.51 7.36 3.53
CA PRO A 136 -2.65 7.92 4.57
C PRO A 136 -2.23 9.35 4.22
N GLY A 137 -1.75 10.08 5.26
CA GLY A 137 -0.96 11.30 5.06
C GLY A 137 0.50 10.99 4.77
N LEU A 138 1.42 11.78 5.35
CA LEU A 138 2.85 11.52 5.29
C LEU A 138 3.20 10.32 6.17
N ILE A 139 3.66 9.22 5.57
CA ILE A 139 4.13 8.06 6.34
C ILE A 139 5.61 8.23 6.65
N TYR A 140 5.98 8.08 7.94
CA TYR A 140 7.37 8.17 8.42
C TYR A 140 7.75 6.95 9.27
N GLY A 141 9.06 6.71 9.43
CA GLY A 141 9.60 5.64 10.25
C GLY A 141 11.13 5.57 10.14
N LYS A 142 11.76 4.68 10.90
CA LYS A 142 13.23 4.59 11.05
C LYS A 142 13.95 4.45 9.71
N ASP A 143 13.38 3.70 8.77
CA ASP A 143 13.98 3.44 7.46
C ASP A 143 13.71 4.56 6.42
N ARG A 144 13.07 5.66 6.84
CA ARG A 144 12.74 6.82 6.01
C ARG A 144 13.04 8.14 6.73
N LEU A 145 14.30 8.35 7.12
CA LEU A 145 14.75 9.49 7.93
C LEU A 145 14.39 10.86 7.33
N THR A 146 14.41 10.99 6.00
CA THR A 146 14.03 12.24 5.31
C THR A 146 12.60 12.70 5.61
N SER A 147 11.72 11.78 6.04
CA SER A 147 10.34 12.13 6.43
C SER A 147 10.26 12.85 7.76
N TYR A 148 11.25 12.68 8.66
CA TYR A 148 11.25 13.29 9.99
C TYR A 148 11.36 14.81 9.95
N PHE A 149 12.12 15.37 9.00
CA PHE A 149 12.30 16.84 8.88
C PHE A 149 10.98 17.57 8.63
N ASN A 150 9.99 16.90 8.04
CA ASN A 150 8.70 17.50 7.73
C ASN A 150 7.64 17.31 8.83
N ILE A 151 7.91 16.50 9.86
CA ILE A 151 6.89 16.15 10.87
C ILE A 151 6.48 17.37 11.70
N LEU A 152 7.45 18.10 12.26
CA LEU A 152 7.18 19.22 13.14
C LEU A 152 6.41 20.34 12.44
N PRO A 153 6.85 20.85 11.27
CA PRO A 153 6.09 21.85 10.54
C PRO A 153 4.68 21.39 10.18
N ILE A 154 4.53 20.18 9.68
CA ILE A 154 3.20 19.68 9.28
C ILE A 154 2.26 19.54 10.48
N LYS A 155 2.73 19.02 11.62
CA LYS A 155 1.93 18.92 12.84
C LYS A 155 1.51 20.30 13.36
N PHE A 156 2.43 21.27 13.35
CA PHE A 156 2.14 22.62 13.80
C PHE A 156 1.06 23.28 12.93
N PHE A 157 1.24 23.33 11.62
CA PHE A 157 0.27 23.93 10.70
C PHE A 157 -1.05 23.17 10.61
N SER A 158 -1.04 21.85 10.84
CA SER A 158 -2.27 21.04 10.95
C SER A 158 -3.10 21.44 12.18
N LYS A 159 -2.47 21.74 13.33
CA LYS A 159 -3.15 22.25 14.53
C LYS A 159 -3.78 23.62 14.31
N LEU A 160 -3.17 24.47 13.47
CA LEU A 160 -3.73 25.76 13.07
C LEU A 160 -4.93 25.65 12.12
N GLY A 161 -5.36 24.45 11.79
CA GLY A 161 -6.57 24.23 10.99
C GLY A 161 -6.38 24.27 9.48
N ILE A 162 -5.15 24.46 8.97
CA ILE A 162 -4.88 24.55 7.53
C ILE A 162 -5.13 23.19 6.87
N THR A 163 -6.14 23.13 6.00
CA THR A 163 -6.64 21.89 5.37
C THR A 163 -5.56 21.08 4.66
N PHE A 164 -4.65 21.73 3.93
CA PHE A 164 -3.53 21.06 3.27
C PHE A 164 -2.70 20.23 4.25
N PHE A 165 -2.34 20.80 5.41
CA PHE A 165 -1.53 20.11 6.41
C PHE A 165 -2.31 19.04 7.18
N LYS A 166 -3.63 19.18 7.30
CA LYS A 166 -4.48 18.11 7.85
C LYS A 166 -4.48 16.89 6.94
N ASN A 167 -4.54 17.09 5.62
CA ASN A 167 -4.58 16.03 4.63
C ASN A 167 -3.24 15.30 4.44
N VAL A 168 -2.13 15.90 4.87
CA VAL A 168 -0.80 15.27 4.87
C VAL A 168 -0.30 14.98 6.28
N TYR A 169 -1.19 14.92 7.28
CA TYR A 169 -0.80 14.68 8.68
C TYR A 169 0.11 13.46 8.80
N PRO A 170 1.26 13.60 9.51
CA PRO A 170 2.27 12.54 9.56
C PRO A 170 1.85 11.40 10.48
N LEU A 171 1.93 10.17 9.96
CA LEU A 171 1.62 8.93 10.68
C LEU A 171 2.86 8.02 10.72
N PRO A 172 3.18 7.41 11.88
CA PRO A 172 4.18 6.34 11.95
C PRO A 172 3.77 5.18 11.04
N VAL A 173 4.72 4.57 10.35
CA VAL A 173 4.43 3.43 9.47
C VAL A 173 3.82 2.26 10.22
N GLU A 174 4.23 2.05 11.46
CA GLU A 174 3.72 1.01 12.35
C GLU A 174 2.21 1.19 12.62
N LYS A 175 1.77 2.44 12.86
CA LYS A 175 0.34 2.76 13.06
C LYS A 175 -0.49 2.53 11.81
N VAL A 176 0.05 2.89 10.65
CA VAL A 176 -0.60 2.62 9.37
C VAL A 176 -0.73 1.10 9.15
N ALA A 177 0.34 0.33 9.39
CA ALA A 177 0.32 -1.12 9.25
C ALA A 177 -0.68 -1.76 10.22
N GLU A 178 -0.66 -1.40 11.52
CA GLU A 178 -1.61 -1.88 12.53
C GLU A 178 -3.07 -1.64 12.11
N SER A 179 -3.38 -0.43 11.65
CA SER A 179 -4.74 -0.09 11.21
C SER A 179 -5.18 -0.90 10.00
N VAL A 180 -4.30 -1.07 9.01
CA VAL A 180 -4.61 -1.84 7.79
C VAL A 180 -4.82 -3.32 8.12
N VAL A 181 -3.91 -3.94 8.88
CA VAL A 181 -4.03 -5.34 9.29
C VAL A 181 -5.29 -5.57 10.08
N LYS A 182 -5.60 -4.72 11.06
CA LYS A 182 -6.83 -4.79 11.84
C LYS A 182 -8.10 -4.72 10.98
N ASN A 183 -8.15 -3.85 9.96
CA ASN A 183 -9.28 -3.79 9.05
C ASN A 183 -9.39 -5.03 8.16
N ILE A 184 -8.26 -5.58 7.71
CA ILE A 184 -8.22 -6.82 6.92
C ILE A 184 -8.74 -8.01 7.75
N LEU A 185 -8.25 -8.16 8.98
CA LEU A 185 -8.62 -9.28 9.87
C LEU A 185 -10.08 -9.23 10.33
N ARG A 186 -10.70 -8.04 10.37
CA ARG A 186 -12.13 -7.88 10.67
C ARG A 186 -13.04 -8.27 9.51
N ASN A 187 -12.46 -8.62 8.35
CA ASN A 187 -13.21 -8.97 7.13
C ASN A 187 -14.34 -7.98 6.80
N THR A 188 -14.02 -6.69 6.86
CA THR A 188 -14.97 -5.61 6.53
C THR A 188 -15.27 -5.62 5.04
N ASP A 189 -16.51 -5.27 4.68
CA ASP A 189 -16.92 -4.99 3.30
C ASP A 189 -16.05 -3.91 2.65
N SER A 190 -16.21 -3.71 1.36
CA SER A 190 -15.49 -2.68 0.61
C SER A 190 -15.58 -1.32 1.31
N THR A 191 -14.46 -0.72 1.65
CA THR A 191 -14.38 0.50 2.46
C THR A 191 -13.15 1.35 2.15
N ILE A 192 -13.16 2.56 2.67
CA ILE A 192 -12.04 3.52 2.59
C ILE A 192 -11.68 3.92 4.01
N ILE A 193 -10.40 3.83 4.35
CA ILE A 193 -9.85 4.32 5.63
C ILE A 193 -8.95 5.53 5.39
N GLU A 194 -9.15 6.55 6.20
CA GLU A 194 -8.47 7.83 6.12
C GLU A 194 -7.56 8.05 7.35
N ILE A 195 -6.84 9.18 7.38
CA ILE A 195 -5.92 9.54 8.46
C ILE A 195 -6.56 9.43 9.85
N LYS A 196 -7.83 9.81 9.99
CA LYS A 196 -8.56 9.76 11.27
C LYS A 196 -8.73 8.34 11.80
N ASP A 197 -8.85 7.36 10.90
CA ASP A 197 -9.07 5.95 11.22
C ASP A 197 -7.75 5.21 11.56
N MET A 198 -6.61 5.89 11.35
CA MET A 198 -5.25 5.37 11.55
C MET A 198 -4.47 6.07 12.69
N LYS A 199 -5.13 6.96 13.46
CA LYS A 199 -4.51 7.71 14.58
C LYS A 199 -4.48 6.93 15.89
#